data_8b1c91a69dd88b09e18c694636cd82fb
#
_entry.id   8b1c91a69dd88b09e18c694636cd82fb
#
_cell.length_a   1.000
_cell.length_b   1.000
_cell.length_c   1.000
_cell.angle_alpha   90.00
_cell.angle_beta   90.00
_cell.angle_gamma   90.00
#
_symmetry.space_group_name_H-M   'P 1'
#
loop_
_entity.id
_entity.type
_entity.pdbx_description
1 polymer ?
#
loop_
_entity_poly.entity_id
_entity_poly.type
_entity_poly.pdbx_seq_one_letter_code
_entity_poly.pdbx_strand_id
1 'polypeptide(L)'
;EISLGLVGSEMCIRDRYDPETPVPSHGAESVLTTIAEAGSLLQPEPDYRPDVVSFVSAPLEKALPICGQIKVHLNVSTDVDDTAFTAKLMEVFPDGRAYNIRGGITTIAADLPEGQTYTPGQTAKVCVEMWDMNWTVQPGSCLRLDVSSSDFPQYAVHSNYAGVWSEQEKTRIAHQKILLGEGSFVELPLHEN
;
A
#
# COMPACT_ATOMS: atom_id res chain seq x y z
N GLU A 1 5.07 7.96 18.20
CA GLU A 1 4.58 6.89 17.30
C GLU A 1 3.09 6.63 17.54
N ILE A 2 2.30 6.54 16.50
CA ILE A 2 0.86 6.21 16.57
C ILE A 2 0.60 5.05 15.62
N SER A 3 -0.17 4.05 16.10
CA SER A 3 -0.69 2.95 15.29
C SER A 3 -2.17 3.18 14.99
N LEU A 4 -2.53 3.20 13.70
CA LEU A 4 -3.92 3.33 13.25
C LEU A 4 -4.37 1.99 12.66
N GLY A 5 -5.26 1.30 13.37
CA GLY A 5 -5.83 0.03 12.92
C GLY A 5 -6.67 0.21 11.64
N LEU A 6 -6.52 -0.70 10.70
CA LEU A 6 -7.35 -0.76 9.50
C LEU A 6 -8.68 -1.41 9.86
N VAL A 7 -9.76 -0.65 9.77
CA VAL A 7 -11.11 -1.08 10.14
C VAL A 7 -12.00 -1.02 8.91
N GLY A 8 -12.73 -2.10 8.65
CA GLY A 8 -13.73 -2.18 7.59
C GLY A 8 -14.98 -2.92 8.10
N SER A 9 -16.06 -2.90 7.33
CA SER A 9 -17.32 -3.60 7.64
C SER A 9 -17.20 -5.12 7.56
N GLU A 10 -16.17 -5.65 6.89
CA GLU A 10 -15.89 -7.08 6.73
C GLU A 10 -14.59 -7.45 7.43
N MET A 11 -14.48 -8.69 7.92
CA MET A 11 -13.23 -9.19 8.54
C MET A 11 -12.10 -9.42 7.54
N CYS A 12 -12.39 -9.47 6.25
CA CYS A 12 -11.39 -9.53 5.18
C CYS A 12 -11.89 -8.86 3.91
N ILE A 13 -11.00 -8.17 3.23
CA ILE A 13 -11.24 -7.59 1.90
C ILE A 13 -10.58 -8.50 0.87
N ARG A 14 -11.28 -8.76 -0.23
CA ARG A 14 -10.79 -9.60 -1.33
C ARG A 14 -10.46 -8.74 -2.52
N ASP A 15 -9.31 -9.01 -3.12
CA ASP A 15 -8.82 -8.35 -4.31
C ASP A 15 -8.42 -9.38 -5.39
N ARG A 16 -8.55 -8.99 -6.66
CA ARG A 16 -8.10 -9.77 -7.81
C ARG A 16 -7.01 -8.98 -8.54
N TYR A 17 -5.79 -9.36 -8.32
CA TYR A 17 -4.65 -8.77 -9.01
C TYR A 17 -4.34 -9.48 -10.33
N ASP A 18 -4.34 -8.70 -11.42
CA ASP A 18 -3.98 -9.13 -12.77
C ASP A 18 -2.73 -8.36 -13.24
N PRO A 19 -1.57 -9.02 -13.35
CA PRO A 19 -0.34 -8.36 -13.77
C PRO A 19 -0.39 -7.74 -15.17
N GLU A 20 -1.32 -8.17 -16.03
CA GLU A 20 -1.48 -7.59 -17.38
C GLU A 20 -2.25 -6.26 -17.38
N THR A 21 -2.92 -5.94 -16.27
CA THR A 21 -3.65 -4.70 -16.09
C THR A 21 -3.28 -3.99 -14.79
N PRO A 22 -1.99 -3.67 -14.57
CA PRO A 22 -1.53 -3.12 -13.30
C PRO A 22 -2.18 -1.77 -12.97
N VAL A 23 -2.25 -1.45 -11.68
CA VAL A 23 -2.63 -0.13 -11.21
C VAL A 23 -1.61 0.89 -11.72
N PRO A 24 -2.04 1.94 -12.44
CA PRO A 24 -1.12 2.94 -12.96
C PRO A 24 -0.60 3.84 -11.83
N SER A 25 0.69 4.14 -11.87
CA SER A 25 1.29 5.12 -10.96
C SER A 25 0.76 6.52 -11.27
N HIS A 26 0.36 7.22 -10.22
CA HIS A 26 -0.04 8.61 -10.28
C HIS A 26 0.47 9.33 -9.04
N GLY A 27 1.34 10.33 -9.24
CA GLY A 27 2.03 10.97 -8.12
C GLY A 27 3.07 10.05 -7.51
N ALA A 28 4.09 9.71 -8.29
CA ALA A 28 5.14 8.78 -7.93
C ALA A 28 6.37 9.50 -7.32
N GLU A 29 7.20 8.73 -6.62
CA GLU A 29 8.52 9.16 -6.12
C GLU A 29 9.62 8.84 -7.15
N SER A 30 9.27 8.78 -8.41
CA SER A 30 10.17 8.44 -9.51
C SER A 30 11.04 9.62 -9.91
N VAL A 31 12.32 9.36 -10.15
CA VAL A 31 13.21 10.31 -10.82
C VAL A 31 13.04 10.29 -12.35
N LEU A 32 12.31 9.29 -12.87
CA LEU A 32 12.05 9.12 -14.30
C LEU A 32 10.72 9.79 -14.69
N THR A 33 10.68 11.11 -14.62
CA THR A 33 9.46 11.90 -14.88
C THR A 33 8.89 11.75 -16.29
N THR A 34 9.65 11.16 -17.22
CA THR A 34 9.17 10.81 -18.56
C THR A 34 8.34 9.54 -18.62
N ILE A 35 8.36 8.74 -17.55
CA ILE A 35 7.68 7.43 -17.45
C ILE A 35 6.49 7.52 -16.50
N ALA A 36 6.63 8.24 -15.39
CA ALA A 36 5.58 8.45 -14.41
C ALA A 36 5.56 9.90 -13.93
N GLU A 37 4.39 10.44 -13.71
CA GLU A 37 4.23 11.76 -13.09
C GLU A 37 4.72 11.73 -11.65
N ALA A 38 5.75 12.54 -11.36
CA ALA A 38 6.37 12.58 -10.05
C ALA A 38 5.74 13.64 -9.14
N GLY A 39 5.85 13.42 -7.83
CA GLY A 39 5.44 14.35 -6.78
C GLY A 39 4.06 14.05 -6.20
N SER A 40 3.60 14.98 -5.36
CA SER A 40 2.27 14.91 -4.75
C SER A 40 1.23 15.47 -5.71
N LEU A 41 0.37 14.61 -6.24
CA LEU A 41 -0.64 14.94 -7.25
C LEU A 41 -2.05 14.64 -6.72
N LEU A 42 -3.04 15.26 -7.36
CA LEU A 42 -4.45 14.99 -7.09
C LEU A 42 -4.78 13.54 -7.43
N GLN A 43 -5.21 12.77 -6.44
CA GLN A 43 -5.50 11.35 -6.55
C GLN A 43 -6.95 11.09 -6.95
N PRO A 44 -7.24 9.92 -7.58
CA PRO A 44 -8.62 9.48 -7.85
C PRO A 44 -9.43 9.32 -6.55
N GLU A 45 -10.75 9.17 -6.69
CA GLU A 45 -11.65 8.85 -5.58
C GLU A 45 -11.28 7.51 -4.92
N PRO A 46 -11.65 7.29 -3.64
CA PRO A 46 -11.48 5.99 -2.98
C PRO A 46 -12.08 4.86 -3.81
N ASP A 47 -11.44 3.68 -3.79
CA ASP A 47 -11.92 2.46 -4.49
C ASP A 47 -12.21 2.66 -5.98
N TYR A 48 -11.46 3.57 -6.64
CA TYR A 48 -11.65 3.90 -8.07
C TYR A 48 -11.42 2.71 -9.02
N ARG A 49 -10.81 1.65 -8.53
CA ARG A 49 -10.60 0.37 -9.22
C ARG A 49 -10.98 -0.78 -8.29
N PRO A 50 -11.45 -1.91 -8.81
CA PRO A 50 -11.80 -3.08 -8.00
C PRO A 50 -10.58 -3.76 -7.36
N ASP A 51 -9.37 -3.46 -7.84
CA ASP A 51 -8.07 -3.93 -7.35
C ASP A 51 -7.31 -2.86 -6.51
N VAL A 52 -8.01 -1.86 -6.01
CA VAL A 52 -7.51 -0.87 -5.04
C VAL A 52 -8.48 -0.81 -3.87
N VAL A 53 -7.96 -1.03 -2.68
CA VAL A 53 -8.72 -0.98 -1.43
C VAL A 53 -8.35 0.28 -0.67
N SER A 54 -9.32 1.13 -0.39
CA SER A 54 -9.10 2.42 0.29
C SER A 54 -9.60 2.38 1.73
N PHE A 55 -8.77 2.84 2.66
CA PHE A 55 -9.11 3.07 4.06
C PHE A 55 -9.02 4.57 4.35
N VAL A 56 -10.08 5.15 4.91
CA VAL A 56 -10.13 6.58 5.21
C VAL A 56 -10.39 6.79 6.70
N SER A 57 -9.56 7.61 7.34
CA SER A 57 -9.73 7.94 8.76
C SER A 57 -10.88 8.93 8.97
N ALA A 58 -11.29 9.11 10.23
CA ALA A 58 -12.04 10.30 10.62
C ALA A 58 -11.19 11.58 10.40
N PRO A 59 -11.83 12.76 10.24
CA PRO A 59 -11.11 14.02 10.19
C PRO A 59 -10.28 14.27 11.44
N LEU A 60 -9.04 14.74 11.25
CA LEU A 60 -8.13 15.02 12.36
C LEU A 60 -8.55 16.29 13.11
N GLU A 61 -8.60 16.21 14.43
CA GLU A 61 -8.90 17.38 15.29
C GLU A 61 -7.72 18.35 15.36
N LYS A 62 -6.49 17.84 15.21
CA LYS A 62 -5.24 18.59 15.32
C LYS A 62 -4.30 18.24 14.18
N ALA A 63 -3.36 19.14 13.89
CA ALA A 63 -2.27 18.86 12.97
C ALA A 63 -1.49 17.61 13.40
N LEU A 64 -1.16 16.76 12.44
CA LEU A 64 -0.39 15.52 12.67
C LEU A 64 0.96 15.62 11.96
N PRO A 65 2.05 15.94 12.69
CA PRO A 65 3.39 16.03 12.12
C PRO A 65 4.00 14.63 11.99
N ILE A 66 4.07 14.10 10.77
CA ILE A 66 4.72 12.83 10.43
C ILE A 66 6.18 13.13 10.08
N CYS A 67 7.14 12.52 10.77
CA CYS A 67 8.57 12.73 10.52
C CYS A 67 9.34 11.41 10.70
N GLY A 68 9.78 10.82 9.61
CA GLY A 68 10.48 9.54 9.56
C GLY A 68 9.82 8.53 8.63
N GLN A 69 10.08 7.25 8.84
CA GLN A 69 9.62 6.15 8.01
C GLN A 69 8.21 5.69 8.41
N ILE A 70 7.28 5.72 7.46
CA ILE A 70 5.93 5.16 7.63
C ILE A 70 5.99 3.66 7.33
N LYS A 71 5.27 2.85 8.14
CA LYS A 71 5.14 1.41 7.94
C LYS A 71 3.68 1.00 7.89
N VAL A 72 3.35 0.14 6.92
CA VAL A 72 2.01 -0.43 6.79
C VAL A 72 2.11 -1.93 7.00
N HIS A 73 1.60 -2.39 8.13
CA HIS A 73 1.55 -3.79 8.50
C HIS A 73 0.24 -4.40 8.00
N LEU A 74 0.32 -5.51 7.28
CA LEU A 74 -0.85 -6.20 6.76
C LEU A 74 -0.77 -7.70 7.07
N ASN A 75 -1.87 -8.25 7.55
CA ASN A 75 -2.13 -9.69 7.52
C ASN A 75 -2.78 -10.00 6.17
N VAL A 76 -2.16 -10.84 5.37
CA VAL A 76 -2.60 -11.13 4.00
C VAL A 76 -2.69 -12.62 3.74
N SER A 77 -3.43 -12.99 2.71
CA SER A 77 -3.46 -14.35 2.17
C SER A 77 -3.68 -14.29 0.66
N THR A 78 -3.06 -15.20 -0.07
CA THR A 78 -3.22 -15.31 -1.52
C THR A 78 -3.27 -16.77 -1.97
N ASP A 79 -3.81 -17.04 -3.16
CA ASP A 79 -3.86 -18.36 -3.77
C ASP A 79 -2.63 -18.70 -4.62
N VAL A 80 -1.63 -17.80 -4.65
CA VAL A 80 -0.36 -17.96 -5.37
C VAL A 80 0.81 -18.11 -4.41
N ASP A 81 1.97 -18.52 -4.90
CA ASP A 81 3.16 -18.81 -4.08
C ASP A 81 4.01 -17.57 -3.73
N ASP A 82 3.83 -16.46 -4.43
CA ASP A 82 4.33 -15.12 -4.06
C ASP A 82 3.54 -14.04 -4.80
N THR A 83 3.46 -12.84 -4.22
CA THR A 83 2.79 -11.68 -4.81
C THR A 83 3.25 -10.40 -4.12
N ALA A 84 3.02 -9.27 -4.78
CA ALA A 84 3.34 -7.95 -4.21
C ALA A 84 2.13 -7.31 -3.52
N PHE A 85 2.44 -6.44 -2.56
CA PHE A 85 1.51 -5.50 -1.93
C PHE A 85 2.10 -4.10 -1.96
N THR A 86 1.33 -3.16 -2.47
CA THR A 86 1.67 -1.73 -2.45
C THR A 86 0.77 -1.01 -1.46
N ALA A 87 1.29 0.05 -0.89
CA ALA A 87 0.54 0.95 -0.04
C ALA A 87 0.85 2.40 -0.41
N LYS A 88 -0.17 3.24 -0.48
CA LYS A 88 -0.03 4.68 -0.78
C LYS A 88 -0.80 5.49 0.25
N LEU A 89 -0.09 6.28 1.05
CA LEU A 89 -0.69 7.17 2.03
C LEU A 89 -0.97 8.54 1.41
N MET A 90 -2.12 9.12 1.75
CA MET A 90 -2.60 10.39 1.21
C MET A 90 -3.17 11.27 2.32
N GLU A 91 -3.14 12.58 2.11
CA GLU A 91 -3.96 13.55 2.82
C GLU A 91 -5.21 13.86 1.99
N VAL A 92 -6.38 13.72 2.60
CA VAL A 92 -7.66 14.13 2.02
C VAL A 92 -8.07 15.42 2.70
N PHE A 93 -8.07 16.51 1.94
CA PHE A 93 -8.45 17.83 2.42
C PHE A 93 -9.96 17.95 2.69
N PRO A 94 -10.41 18.96 3.49
CA PRO A 94 -11.83 19.15 3.79
C PRO A 94 -12.74 19.35 2.57
N ASP A 95 -12.17 19.74 1.43
CA ASP A 95 -12.89 19.89 0.15
C ASP A 95 -12.99 18.57 -0.65
N GLY A 96 -12.49 17.45 -0.09
CA GLY A 96 -12.51 16.13 -0.69
C GLY A 96 -11.32 15.81 -1.59
N ARG A 97 -10.46 16.77 -1.93
CA ARG A 97 -9.29 16.51 -2.75
C ARG A 97 -8.23 15.72 -1.97
N ALA A 98 -7.76 14.64 -2.54
CA ALA A 98 -6.71 13.80 -1.97
C ALA A 98 -5.39 14.02 -2.70
N TYR A 99 -4.28 14.09 -1.96
CA TYR A 99 -2.93 14.16 -2.50
C TYR A 99 -2.04 13.10 -1.84
N ASN A 100 -1.26 12.40 -2.66
CA ASN A 100 -0.35 11.38 -2.14
C ASN A 100 0.77 12.01 -1.31
N ILE A 101 1.06 11.36 -0.19
CA ILE A 101 2.16 11.70 0.72
C ILE A 101 3.36 10.84 0.39
N ARG A 102 3.18 9.52 0.47
CA ARG A 102 4.25 8.53 0.26
C ARG A 102 3.66 7.18 -0.16
N GLY A 103 4.44 6.41 -0.93
CA GLY A 103 4.11 5.03 -1.29
C GLY A 103 5.24 4.05 -0.98
N GLY A 104 4.93 2.77 -1.06
CA GLY A 104 5.87 1.68 -0.88
C GLY A 104 5.35 0.37 -1.45
N ILE A 105 6.24 -0.62 -1.55
CA ILE A 105 5.94 -1.97 -2.03
C ILE A 105 6.71 -3.00 -1.20
N THR A 106 6.12 -4.15 -1.01
CA THR A 106 6.79 -5.37 -0.54
C THR A 106 6.23 -6.60 -1.26
N THR A 107 6.85 -7.76 -1.06
CA THR A 107 6.31 -9.06 -1.49
C THR A 107 6.21 -9.98 -0.30
N ILE A 108 5.38 -11.04 -0.39
CA ILE A 108 5.33 -12.03 0.69
C ILE A 108 6.73 -12.63 0.91
N ALA A 109 7.44 -12.98 -0.17
CA ALA A 109 8.76 -13.57 -0.07
C ALA A 109 9.80 -12.66 0.60
N ALA A 110 9.69 -11.33 0.42
CA ALA A 110 10.61 -10.36 1.03
C ALA A 110 10.46 -10.29 2.56
N ASP A 111 9.24 -10.53 3.06
CA ASP A 111 8.91 -10.44 4.49
C ASP A 111 8.97 -11.79 5.22
N LEU A 112 9.21 -12.89 4.49
CA LEU A 112 9.41 -14.19 5.10
C LEU A 112 10.84 -14.33 5.66
N PRO A 113 11.03 -15.08 6.76
CA PRO A 113 12.35 -15.46 7.21
C PRO A 113 13.17 -16.17 6.12
N GLU A 114 14.47 -15.95 6.14
CA GLU A 114 15.39 -16.56 5.17
C GLU A 114 15.20 -18.07 5.04
N GLY A 115 15.08 -18.56 3.81
CA GLY A 115 14.89 -19.98 3.49
C GLY A 115 13.45 -20.49 3.65
N GLN A 116 12.52 -19.64 4.05
CA GLN A 116 11.11 -20.00 4.07
C GLN A 116 10.42 -19.65 2.76
N THR A 117 9.37 -20.42 2.43
CA THR A 117 8.50 -20.19 1.28
C THR A 117 7.06 -20.06 1.75
N TYR A 118 6.29 -19.23 1.06
CA TYR A 118 4.88 -19.08 1.34
C TYR A 118 4.08 -20.28 0.85
N THR A 119 3.11 -20.71 1.65
CA THR A 119 2.14 -21.73 1.25
C THR A 119 0.83 -21.04 0.89
N PRO A 120 0.35 -21.17 -0.37
CA PRO A 120 -0.90 -20.57 -0.81
C PRO A 120 -2.08 -20.85 0.13
N GLY A 121 -2.86 -19.81 0.42
CA GLY A 121 -4.03 -19.88 1.29
C GLY A 121 -3.74 -19.68 2.78
N GLN A 122 -2.50 -19.68 3.21
CA GLN A 122 -2.14 -19.37 4.59
C GLN A 122 -2.09 -17.86 4.84
N THR A 123 -2.17 -17.45 6.10
CA THR A 123 -1.95 -16.05 6.46
C THR A 123 -0.47 -15.77 6.55
N ALA A 124 -0.02 -14.72 5.85
CA ALA A 124 1.31 -14.12 5.98
C ALA A 124 1.20 -12.73 6.58
N LYS A 125 2.27 -12.27 7.22
CA LYS A 125 2.44 -10.88 7.65
C LYS A 125 3.40 -10.21 6.70
N VAL A 126 3.00 -9.07 6.16
CA VAL A 126 3.87 -8.23 5.32
C VAL A 126 3.95 -6.83 5.88
N CYS A 127 5.07 -6.15 5.64
CA CYS A 127 5.32 -4.79 6.07
C CYS A 127 5.76 -3.94 4.87
N VAL A 128 4.89 -3.05 4.40
CA VAL A 128 5.27 -2.06 3.39
C VAL A 128 5.98 -0.92 4.09
N GLU A 129 7.29 -0.85 3.96
CA GLU A 129 8.11 0.25 4.45
C GLU A 129 8.20 1.35 3.40
N MET A 130 7.82 2.58 3.76
CA MET A 130 7.95 3.77 2.92
C MET A 130 9.26 4.47 3.27
N TRP A 131 9.79 5.29 2.37
CA TRP A 131 10.99 6.08 2.66
C TRP A 131 10.69 7.18 3.66
N ASP A 132 11.71 7.63 4.38
CA ASP A 132 11.62 8.75 5.31
C ASP A 132 11.01 9.98 4.66
N MET A 133 10.21 10.67 5.44
CA MET A 133 9.54 11.88 4.98
C MET A 133 9.26 12.86 6.13
N ASN A 134 8.91 14.07 5.77
CA ASN A 134 8.41 15.07 6.69
C ASN A 134 7.16 15.73 6.09
N TRP A 135 6.02 15.50 6.72
CA TRP A 135 4.71 16.00 6.27
C TRP A 135 3.82 16.31 7.45
N THR A 136 3.17 17.46 7.45
CA THR A 136 2.19 17.80 8.49
C THR A 136 0.78 17.75 7.89
N VAL A 137 0.02 16.73 8.25
CA VAL A 137 -1.40 16.63 7.89
C VAL A 137 -2.18 17.70 8.63
N GLN A 138 -3.04 18.44 7.93
CA GLN A 138 -3.72 19.60 8.49
C GLN A 138 -4.93 19.21 9.34
N PRO A 139 -5.34 20.04 10.32
CA PRO A 139 -6.59 19.85 11.04
C PRO A 139 -7.78 19.86 10.07
N GLY A 140 -8.75 18.97 10.29
CA GLY A 140 -9.91 18.79 9.42
C GLY A 140 -9.66 17.90 8.20
N SER A 141 -8.40 17.60 7.86
CA SER A 141 -8.06 16.60 6.85
C SER A 141 -8.22 15.17 7.38
N CYS A 142 -8.40 14.22 6.47
CA CYS A 142 -8.35 12.78 6.77
C CYS A 142 -7.06 12.19 6.22
N LEU A 143 -6.63 11.06 6.80
CA LEU A 143 -5.67 10.16 6.18
C LEU A 143 -6.41 9.13 5.33
N ARG A 144 -5.93 8.90 4.11
CA ARG A 144 -6.37 7.80 3.25
C ARG A 144 -5.20 6.91 2.93
N LEU A 145 -5.39 5.60 3.10
CA LEU A 145 -4.45 4.57 2.69
C LEU A 145 -5.09 3.76 1.56
N ASP A 146 -4.46 3.74 0.40
CA ASP A 146 -4.81 2.80 -0.66
C ASP A 146 -3.85 1.62 -0.64
N VAL A 147 -4.39 0.41 -0.66
CA VAL A 147 -3.64 -0.85 -0.75
C VAL A 147 -4.00 -1.52 -2.07
N SER A 148 -2.99 -1.97 -2.80
CA SER A 148 -3.14 -2.72 -4.05
C SER A 148 -1.96 -3.68 -4.23
N SER A 149 -1.82 -4.30 -5.39
CA SER A 149 -0.72 -5.24 -5.69
C SER A 149 0.23 -4.74 -6.75
N SER A 150 0.03 -3.53 -7.22
CA SER A 150 0.88 -2.89 -8.23
C SER A 150 0.77 -1.37 -8.16
N ASP A 151 1.78 -0.69 -8.66
CA ASP A 151 1.83 0.76 -8.90
C ASP A 151 2.85 0.99 -10.03
N PHE A 152 2.42 0.70 -11.26
CA PHE A 152 3.28 0.70 -12.44
C PHE A 152 3.19 2.04 -13.19
N PRO A 153 4.28 2.61 -13.64
CA PRO A 153 5.65 2.07 -13.72
C PRO A 153 6.58 2.46 -12.56
N GLN A 154 6.09 3.00 -11.45
CA GLN A 154 6.95 3.30 -10.30
C GLN A 154 7.63 2.03 -9.77
N TYR A 155 6.88 0.94 -9.68
CA TYR A 155 7.39 -0.38 -9.32
C TYR A 155 7.18 -1.37 -10.45
N ALA A 156 8.08 -2.34 -10.57
CA ALA A 156 7.93 -3.44 -11.52
C ALA A 156 6.68 -4.28 -11.20
N VAL A 157 6.00 -4.73 -12.23
CA VAL A 157 4.83 -5.62 -12.10
C VAL A 157 5.28 -6.98 -11.60
N HIS A 158 4.71 -7.47 -10.49
CA HIS A 158 5.00 -8.81 -9.97
C HIS A 158 4.24 -9.87 -10.77
N SER A 159 4.92 -10.94 -11.14
CA SER A 159 4.36 -12.01 -11.96
C SER A 159 3.38 -12.93 -11.23
N ASN A 160 3.34 -12.87 -9.89
CA ASN A 160 2.66 -13.78 -8.97
C ASN A 160 3.26 -15.20 -8.89
N TYR A 161 4.53 -15.34 -9.28
CA TYR A 161 5.34 -16.55 -9.08
C TYR A 161 6.48 -16.24 -8.11
N ALA A 162 6.78 -17.20 -7.23
CA ALA A 162 7.97 -17.13 -6.40
C ALA A 162 9.26 -17.28 -7.22
N GLY A 163 10.37 -16.74 -6.71
CA GLY A 163 11.69 -16.85 -7.31
C GLY A 163 12.19 -15.55 -7.93
N VAL A 164 13.26 -15.65 -8.73
CA VAL A 164 13.92 -14.49 -9.31
C VAL A 164 13.06 -13.86 -10.40
N TRP A 165 12.64 -12.63 -10.20
CA TRP A 165 11.74 -11.90 -11.09
C TRP A 165 12.22 -11.87 -12.56
N SER A 166 13.52 -11.65 -12.79
CA SER A 166 14.08 -11.58 -14.16
C SER A 166 14.10 -12.92 -14.91
N GLU A 167 13.85 -14.02 -14.22
CA GLU A 167 13.82 -15.37 -14.81
C GLU A 167 12.40 -15.86 -15.12
N GLN A 168 11.40 -15.04 -14.83
CA GLN A 168 10.00 -15.40 -14.98
C GLN A 168 9.46 -14.98 -16.34
N GLU A 169 9.01 -15.97 -17.11
CA GLU A 169 8.50 -15.77 -18.48
C GLU A 169 6.97 -15.58 -18.54
N LYS A 170 6.27 -15.81 -17.43
CA LYS A 170 4.80 -15.85 -17.38
C LYS A 170 4.28 -15.06 -16.18
N THR A 171 3.07 -14.59 -16.33
CA THR A 171 2.27 -14.00 -15.26
C THR A 171 1.07 -14.87 -14.95
N ARG A 172 0.48 -14.72 -13.78
CA ARG A 172 -0.82 -15.30 -13.43
C ARG A 172 -1.60 -14.35 -12.54
N ILE A 173 -2.92 -14.50 -12.56
CA ILE A 173 -3.82 -13.76 -11.69
C ILE A 173 -3.68 -14.30 -10.27
N ALA A 174 -3.70 -13.39 -9.27
CA ALA A 174 -3.74 -13.71 -7.85
C ALA A 174 -5.08 -13.26 -7.24
N HIS A 175 -5.66 -14.08 -6.37
CA HIS A 175 -6.79 -13.70 -5.54
C HIS A 175 -6.28 -13.47 -4.12
N GLN A 176 -6.31 -12.22 -3.70
CA GLN A 176 -5.72 -11.76 -2.47
C GLN A 176 -6.79 -11.48 -1.41
N LYS A 177 -6.38 -11.53 -0.16
CA LYS A 177 -7.19 -11.14 0.99
C LYS A 177 -6.35 -10.29 1.91
N ILE A 178 -6.90 -9.16 2.33
CA ILE A 178 -6.38 -8.36 3.43
C ILE A 178 -7.26 -8.66 4.64
N LEU A 179 -6.65 -9.19 5.70
CA LEU A 179 -7.35 -9.52 6.94
C LEU A 179 -7.31 -8.30 7.88
N LEU A 180 -8.48 -7.77 8.21
CA LEU A 180 -8.61 -6.60 9.08
C LEU A 180 -8.58 -6.99 10.56
N GLY A 181 -8.30 -6.01 11.42
CA GLY A 181 -8.21 -6.19 12.88
C GLY A 181 -6.77 -6.17 13.39
N GLU A 182 -6.52 -6.85 14.51
CA GLU A 182 -5.19 -6.88 15.11
C GLU A 182 -4.14 -7.41 14.14
N GLY A 183 -3.10 -6.60 13.87
CA GLY A 183 -2.00 -6.92 12.99
C GLY A 183 -2.09 -6.32 11.58
N SER A 184 -3.20 -5.64 11.23
CA SER A 184 -3.28 -4.78 10.03
C SER A 184 -3.48 -3.33 10.47
N PHE A 185 -2.41 -2.51 10.34
CA PHE A 185 -2.39 -1.13 10.82
C PHE A 185 -1.31 -0.31 10.13
N VAL A 186 -1.45 1.02 10.20
CA VAL A 186 -0.42 1.98 9.80
C VAL A 186 0.32 2.48 11.02
N GLU A 187 1.64 2.41 10.99
CA GLU A 187 2.55 2.97 11.98
C GLU A 187 3.09 4.31 11.47
N LEU A 188 2.80 5.38 12.20
CA LEU A 188 3.20 6.73 11.85
C LEU A 188 4.27 7.25 12.82
N PRO A 189 5.47 7.61 12.34
CA PRO A 189 6.49 8.27 13.15
C PRO A 189 6.09 9.73 13.36
N LEU A 190 5.85 10.12 14.61
CA LEU A 190 5.50 11.50 14.93
C LEU A 190 6.70 12.29 15.44
N HIS A 191 6.78 13.54 15.04
CA HIS A 191 7.72 14.49 15.66
C HIS A 191 7.16 14.92 17.01
N GLU A 192 7.87 14.62 18.09
CA GLU A 192 7.60 15.18 19.42
C GLU A 192 8.11 16.62 19.45
N ASN A 193 7.19 17.57 19.68
CA ASN A 193 7.54 18.99 19.89
C ASN A 193 8.11 19.23 21.29
#